data_c91398b8f075ea335ae168b91e0e89b0
#
_entry.id   c91398b8f075ea335ae168b91e0e89b0
#
_cell.length_a   1.000
_cell.length_b   1.000
_cell.length_c   1.000
_cell.angle_alpha   90.00
_cell.angle_beta   90.00
_cell.angle_gamma   90.00
#
_symmetry.space_group_name_H-M   'P 1'
#
loop_
_entity.id
_entity.type
_entity.pdbx_description
1 polymer ?
#
loop_
_entity_poly.entity_id
_entity_poly.type
_entity_poly.pdbx_seq_one_letter_code
_entity_poly.pdbx_strand_id
1 'polypeptide(L)'
;MKTLLVLLFAPLALSAGCKSPSGATQTSTEAVASATVLIPQQAPTPKAPVKTAYGTAEFGMSFDQVAALPQFKDWFLDKDTPAISNFQEKIGDLTYRVTLFFYQDRLYRVDITTADDLYKPVSRYETEIRSEVANLRDYFGRTYGKPTTDNGMPRSTGLEPGYIVQVYRWRLAGKTITIGISESRDGGEFKTVAQFYDTANFQAYKAGK
;
A
#
# COMPACT_ATOMS: atom_id res chain seq x y z
N MET A 1 -8.99 -48.91 -16.94
CA MET A 1 -7.80 -48.98 -17.80
C MET A 1 -6.90 -47.84 -17.37
N LYS A 2 -6.00 -48.02 -16.45
CA LYS A 2 -4.56 -48.35 -16.45
C LYS A 2 -3.81 -47.62 -17.58
N THR A 3 -3.04 -46.60 -17.24
CA THR A 3 -1.62 -46.57 -17.57
C THR A 3 -0.86 -45.62 -16.63
N LEU A 4 -0.01 -46.23 -15.85
CA LEU A 4 1.01 -45.68 -14.97
C LEU A 4 2.25 -45.40 -15.82
N LEU A 5 2.89 -44.26 -15.76
CA LEU A 5 4.24 -44.05 -16.28
C LEU A 5 5.13 -43.45 -15.19
N VAL A 6 5.95 -44.32 -14.64
CA VAL A 6 7.07 -44.01 -13.74
C VAL A 6 8.31 -43.79 -14.60
N LEU A 7 9.02 -42.70 -14.42
CA LEU A 7 10.40 -42.58 -14.93
C LEU A 7 11.31 -42.12 -13.79
N LEU A 8 12.07 -43.08 -13.31
CA LEU A 8 13.28 -42.93 -12.51
C LEU A 8 14.42 -42.37 -13.38
N PHE A 9 15.18 -41.46 -12.85
CA PHE A 9 16.60 -41.35 -13.17
C PHE A 9 17.41 -41.00 -11.92
N ALA A 10 18.40 -41.81 -11.66
CA ALA A 10 19.31 -41.80 -10.54
C ALA A 10 20.60 -40.99 -10.85
N PRO A 11 21.53 -40.85 -9.88
CA PRO A 11 22.53 -39.79 -9.79
C PRO A 11 23.87 -40.21 -10.39
N LEU A 12 24.73 -39.22 -10.64
CA LEU A 12 26.18 -39.49 -10.84
C LEU A 12 27.00 -38.58 -9.94
N ALA A 13 27.86 -39.25 -9.20
CA ALA A 13 28.82 -38.69 -8.26
C ALA A 13 30.23 -38.58 -8.89
N LEU A 14 31.13 -37.99 -8.12
CA LEU A 14 32.61 -38.04 -8.10
C LEU A 14 33.35 -37.25 -9.19
N SER A 15 34.29 -36.38 -8.76
CA SER A 15 35.65 -36.79 -8.41
C SER A 15 36.48 -35.68 -7.77
N ALA A 16 37.26 -36.14 -6.79
CA ALA A 16 38.28 -35.40 -6.09
C ALA A 16 39.55 -35.18 -6.92
N GLY A 17 40.35 -34.20 -6.60
CA GLY A 17 41.68 -33.98 -7.16
C GLY A 17 42.51 -33.03 -6.32
N CYS A 18 43.20 -33.54 -5.29
CA CYS A 18 44.32 -32.88 -4.62
C CYS A 18 45.54 -32.75 -5.55
N LYS A 19 46.24 -31.61 -5.45
CA LYS A 19 47.71 -31.58 -5.35
C LYS A 19 48.21 -30.12 -5.20
N SER A 20 48.85 -29.86 -4.04
CA SER A 20 49.89 -28.80 -3.94
C SER A 20 51.21 -29.28 -4.53
N PRO A 21 52.06 -28.39 -5.00
CA PRO A 21 53.27 -28.18 -4.24
C PRO A 21 53.75 -26.72 -4.09
N SER A 22 54.40 -26.51 -3.00
CA SER A 22 55.43 -25.62 -2.56
C SER A 22 56.25 -24.87 -3.64
N GLY A 23 56.51 -23.56 -3.38
CA GLY A 23 57.48 -22.77 -4.09
C GLY A 23 57.50 -21.34 -3.57
N ALA A 24 58.41 -21.07 -2.64
CA ALA A 24 58.66 -19.76 -2.06
C ALA A 24 59.27 -18.80 -3.11
N THR A 25 58.80 -17.56 -3.12
CA THR A 25 59.62 -16.39 -3.38
C THR A 25 58.90 -15.16 -2.81
N GLN A 26 59.48 -14.58 -1.77
CA GLN A 26 59.05 -13.30 -1.22
C GLN A 26 59.44 -12.21 -2.22
N THR A 27 58.45 -11.47 -2.64
CA THR A 27 58.68 -10.13 -3.19
C THR A 27 57.70 -9.21 -2.47
N SER A 28 58.29 -8.40 -1.63
CA SER A 28 57.63 -7.32 -0.91
C SER A 28 57.11 -6.31 -1.92
N THR A 29 55.82 -6.22 -2.07
CA THR A 29 55.18 -5.11 -2.79
C THR A 29 54.23 -4.45 -1.79
N GLU A 30 54.60 -3.22 -1.42
CA GLU A 30 53.77 -2.32 -0.62
C GLU A 30 52.33 -2.27 -1.17
N ALA A 31 51.42 -2.85 -0.46
CA ALA A 31 49.98 -2.67 -0.71
C ALA A 31 49.59 -1.28 -0.21
N VAL A 32 49.45 -0.34 -1.13
CA VAL A 32 48.78 0.93 -0.89
C VAL A 32 47.33 0.57 -0.54
N ALA A 33 47.02 0.62 0.75
CA ALA A 33 45.66 0.47 1.22
C ALA A 33 44.81 1.67 0.74
N SER A 34 44.08 1.49 -0.34
CA SER A 34 43.03 2.41 -0.73
C SER A 34 41.96 2.40 0.35
N ALA A 35 42.03 3.38 1.25
CA ALA A 35 40.96 3.64 2.22
C ALA A 35 39.69 4.03 1.42
N THR A 36 38.80 3.08 1.26
CA THR A 36 37.45 3.37 0.77
C THR A 36 36.78 4.26 1.81
N VAL A 37 36.73 5.55 1.53
CA VAL A 37 35.96 6.51 2.31
C VAL A 37 34.49 6.10 2.17
N LEU A 38 33.95 5.44 3.18
CA LEU A 38 32.52 5.22 3.33
C LEU A 38 31.89 6.60 3.51
N ILE A 39 31.39 7.18 2.42
CA ILE A 39 30.53 8.35 2.48
C ILE A 39 29.30 7.93 3.27
N PRO A 40 29.03 8.54 4.44
CA PRO A 40 27.81 8.22 5.19
C PRO A 40 26.64 8.49 4.26
N GLN A 41 25.90 7.45 3.92
CA GLN A 41 24.65 7.58 3.15
C GLN A 41 23.70 8.39 4.02
N GLN A 42 23.57 9.67 3.70
CA GLN A 42 22.72 10.62 4.40
C GLN A 42 21.32 10.03 4.45
N ALA A 43 20.82 9.72 5.63
CA ALA A 43 19.44 9.28 5.80
C ALA A 43 18.52 10.30 5.12
N PRO A 44 17.51 9.85 4.36
CA PRO A 44 16.63 10.77 3.64
C PRO A 44 16.05 11.78 4.64
N THR A 45 16.31 13.05 4.39
CA THR A 45 15.78 14.17 5.19
C THR A 45 14.26 14.00 5.31
N PRO A 46 13.68 14.04 6.51
CA PRO A 46 12.23 13.92 6.68
C PRO A 46 11.56 14.99 5.83
N LYS A 47 10.82 14.60 4.80
CA LYS A 47 9.98 15.53 4.04
C LYS A 47 9.04 16.22 5.02
N ALA A 48 8.87 17.54 4.84
CA ALA A 48 7.92 18.35 5.61
C ALA A 48 6.55 17.66 5.71
N PRO A 49 5.76 17.92 6.77
CA PRO A 49 4.46 17.26 6.96
C PRO A 49 3.63 17.33 5.69
N VAL A 50 3.27 16.17 5.14
CA VAL A 50 2.49 16.10 3.91
C VAL A 50 1.04 16.41 4.27
N LYS A 51 0.65 17.69 4.20
CA LYS A 51 -0.72 18.15 4.38
C LYS A 51 -1.66 17.69 3.26
N THR A 52 -1.10 17.31 2.12
CA THR A 52 -1.85 16.82 0.96
C THR A 52 -2.70 15.62 1.33
N ALA A 53 -4.01 15.75 1.19
CA ALA A 53 -4.98 14.70 1.36
C ALA A 53 -5.02 13.83 0.09
N TYR A 54 -5.38 14.43 -1.05
CA TYR A 54 -5.45 13.76 -2.35
C TYR A 54 -5.25 14.77 -3.49
N GLY A 55 -4.39 14.44 -4.45
CA GLY A 55 -4.05 15.35 -5.54
C GLY A 55 -3.55 16.68 -5.03
N THR A 56 -4.26 17.76 -5.34
CA THR A 56 -3.96 19.13 -4.88
C THR A 56 -4.74 19.55 -3.63
N ALA A 57 -5.70 18.72 -3.16
CA ALA A 57 -6.45 19.02 -1.94
C ALA A 57 -5.62 18.74 -0.69
N GLU A 58 -5.72 19.64 0.29
CA GLU A 58 -5.06 19.51 1.59
C GLU A 58 -6.08 19.24 2.70
N PHE A 59 -5.68 18.49 3.72
CA PHE A 59 -6.48 18.35 4.92
C PHE A 59 -6.75 19.71 5.58
N GLY A 60 -7.99 19.89 6.03
CA GLY A 60 -8.47 21.11 6.63
C GLY A 60 -9.06 22.13 5.65
N MET A 61 -8.92 21.93 4.33
CA MET A 61 -9.65 22.75 3.35
C MET A 61 -11.16 22.58 3.51
N SER A 62 -11.92 23.65 3.25
CA SER A 62 -13.39 23.59 3.21
C SER A 62 -13.88 22.86 1.96
N PHE A 63 -15.15 22.45 1.98
CA PHE A 63 -15.80 21.84 0.82
C PHE A 63 -15.69 22.74 -0.43
N ASP A 64 -16.03 24.03 -0.30
CA ASP A 64 -15.99 24.97 -1.41
C ASP A 64 -14.56 25.22 -1.91
N GLN A 65 -13.57 25.25 -1.01
CA GLN A 65 -12.16 25.38 -1.40
C GLN A 65 -11.69 24.19 -2.23
N VAL A 66 -12.05 22.96 -1.84
CA VAL A 66 -11.69 21.75 -2.61
C VAL A 66 -12.45 21.71 -3.94
N ALA A 67 -13.76 21.99 -3.94
CA ALA A 67 -14.58 21.99 -5.15
C ALA A 67 -14.11 23.03 -6.18
N ALA A 68 -13.48 24.14 -5.74
CA ALA A 68 -12.92 25.15 -6.62
C ALA A 68 -11.57 24.77 -7.26
N LEU A 69 -10.90 23.71 -6.79
CA LEU A 69 -9.64 23.27 -7.37
C LEU A 69 -9.86 22.67 -8.76
N PRO A 70 -9.02 23.00 -9.76
CA PRO A 70 -9.22 22.52 -11.15
C PRO A 70 -9.34 21.00 -11.28
N GLN A 71 -8.65 20.26 -10.44
CA GLN A 71 -8.66 18.79 -10.42
C GLN A 71 -10.04 18.20 -10.10
N PHE A 72 -10.87 18.92 -9.31
CA PHE A 72 -12.16 18.41 -8.84
C PHE A 72 -13.36 19.00 -9.59
N LYS A 73 -13.12 19.75 -10.69
CA LYS A 73 -14.15 20.44 -11.46
C LYS A 73 -15.26 19.51 -11.97
N ASP A 74 -14.88 18.29 -12.38
CA ASP A 74 -15.81 17.32 -12.97
C ASP A 74 -16.18 16.19 -11.98
N TRP A 75 -15.87 16.38 -10.70
CA TRP A 75 -16.21 15.43 -9.65
C TRP A 75 -17.64 15.65 -9.17
N PHE A 76 -18.27 14.58 -8.72
CA PHE A 76 -19.59 14.63 -8.11
C PHE A 76 -19.53 15.33 -6.74
N LEU A 77 -20.37 16.36 -6.57
CA LEU A 77 -20.47 17.16 -5.35
C LEU A 77 -21.76 16.81 -4.63
N ASP A 78 -21.68 16.15 -3.48
CA ASP A 78 -22.80 15.89 -2.57
C ASP A 78 -22.75 16.90 -1.42
N LYS A 79 -23.74 17.80 -1.38
CA LYS A 79 -23.82 18.84 -0.31
C LYS A 79 -24.64 18.39 0.89
N ASP A 80 -25.53 17.41 0.71
CA ASP A 80 -26.37 16.90 1.78
C ASP A 80 -25.54 16.00 2.72
N THR A 81 -24.69 15.16 2.12
CA THR A 81 -23.63 14.43 2.84
C THR A 81 -22.28 14.99 2.36
N PRO A 82 -21.73 16.06 2.99
CA PRO A 82 -20.59 16.78 2.43
C PRO A 82 -19.47 15.87 1.96
N ALA A 83 -19.46 15.54 0.66
CA ALA A 83 -18.51 14.66 0.02
C ALA A 83 -18.26 15.07 -1.44
N ILE A 84 -17.04 14.84 -1.91
CA ILE A 84 -16.63 15.06 -3.30
C ILE A 84 -16.11 13.71 -3.82
N SER A 85 -16.69 13.21 -4.92
CA SER A 85 -16.38 11.85 -5.41
C SER A 85 -16.04 11.80 -6.88
N ASN A 86 -15.08 10.94 -7.24
CA ASN A 86 -14.86 10.45 -8.60
C ASN A 86 -14.99 8.93 -8.61
N PHE A 87 -15.83 8.41 -9.51
CA PHE A 87 -16.14 6.99 -9.60
C PHE A 87 -15.21 6.23 -10.57
N GLN A 88 -14.32 6.93 -11.27
CA GLN A 88 -13.49 6.40 -12.35
C GLN A 88 -12.03 6.86 -12.25
N GLU A 89 -11.52 7.00 -11.03
CA GLU A 89 -10.14 7.43 -10.81
C GLU A 89 -9.14 6.31 -11.08
N LYS A 90 -8.15 6.56 -11.91
CA LYS A 90 -7.08 5.60 -12.18
C LYS A 90 -5.96 5.70 -11.15
N ILE A 91 -5.72 4.60 -10.44
CA ILE A 91 -4.65 4.48 -9.45
C ILE A 91 -3.83 3.23 -9.79
N GLY A 92 -2.60 3.43 -10.26
CA GLY A 92 -1.82 2.35 -10.86
C GLY A 92 -2.53 1.79 -12.09
N ASP A 93 -2.72 0.48 -12.14
CA ASP A 93 -3.31 -0.20 -13.30
C ASP A 93 -4.82 -0.42 -13.18
N LEU A 94 -5.41 -0.07 -12.03
CA LEU A 94 -6.82 -0.31 -11.74
C LEU A 94 -7.61 1.00 -11.60
N THR A 95 -8.92 0.87 -11.73
CA THR A 95 -9.87 1.98 -11.57
C THR A 95 -10.55 1.88 -10.21
N TYR A 96 -10.63 3.03 -9.52
CA TYR A 96 -11.19 3.12 -8.17
C TYR A 96 -12.21 4.26 -8.09
N ARG A 97 -13.08 4.17 -7.12
CA ARG A 97 -13.85 5.30 -6.61
C ARG A 97 -13.03 5.99 -5.53
N VAL A 98 -12.88 7.31 -5.64
CA VAL A 98 -12.24 8.16 -4.63
C VAL A 98 -13.29 9.09 -4.06
N THR A 99 -13.42 9.16 -2.75
CA THR A 99 -14.36 10.03 -2.06
C THR A 99 -13.66 10.82 -0.96
N LEU A 100 -13.79 12.14 -1.01
CA LEU A 100 -13.30 13.08 -0.02
C LEU A 100 -14.44 13.42 0.95
N PHE A 101 -14.22 13.29 2.26
CA PHE A 101 -15.21 13.51 3.31
C PHE A 101 -14.86 14.72 4.17
N PHE A 102 -15.88 15.51 4.48
CA PHE A 102 -15.76 16.73 5.27
C PHE A 102 -16.49 16.58 6.61
N TYR A 103 -15.87 17.11 7.66
CA TYR A 103 -16.46 17.21 8.99
C TYR A 103 -16.28 18.64 9.49
N GLN A 104 -17.37 19.29 9.90
CA GLN A 104 -17.37 20.71 10.27
C GLN A 104 -16.71 21.58 9.19
N ASP A 105 -17.10 21.33 7.93
CA ASP A 105 -16.56 21.98 6.73
C ASP A 105 -15.03 21.87 6.57
N ARG A 106 -14.42 20.79 7.05
CA ARG A 106 -13.00 20.51 6.90
C ARG A 106 -12.76 19.14 6.31
N LEU A 107 -11.97 19.07 5.24
CA LEU A 107 -11.50 17.81 4.67
C LEU A 107 -10.70 17.04 5.74
N TYR A 108 -11.19 15.88 6.15
CA TYR A 108 -10.54 15.07 7.19
C TYR A 108 -10.19 13.66 6.75
N ARG A 109 -10.87 13.13 5.73
CA ARG A 109 -10.68 11.76 5.25
C ARG A 109 -10.88 11.65 3.75
N VAL A 110 -10.10 10.76 3.13
CA VAL A 110 -10.28 10.31 1.75
C VAL A 110 -10.39 8.79 1.77
N ASP A 111 -11.44 8.25 1.17
CA ASP A 111 -11.60 6.81 0.97
C ASP A 111 -11.39 6.48 -0.51
N ILE A 112 -10.69 5.38 -0.75
CA ILE A 112 -10.47 4.79 -2.07
C ILE A 112 -11.01 3.37 -2.00
N THR A 113 -12.02 3.08 -2.81
CA THR A 113 -12.67 1.77 -2.91
C THR A 113 -12.69 1.29 -4.35
N THR A 114 -13.15 0.08 -4.60
CA THR A 114 -13.39 -0.38 -5.98
C THR A 114 -14.31 0.58 -6.74
N ALA A 115 -14.15 0.69 -8.05
CA ALA A 115 -14.88 1.69 -8.86
C ALA A 115 -16.40 1.58 -8.76
N ASP A 116 -16.90 0.36 -8.70
CA ASP A 116 -18.33 0.03 -8.53
C ASP A 116 -18.81 0.14 -7.06
N ASP A 117 -17.87 0.30 -6.12
CA ASP A 117 -18.10 0.27 -4.66
C ASP A 117 -18.84 -1.01 -4.20
N LEU A 118 -18.79 -2.06 -5.01
CA LEU A 118 -19.46 -3.31 -4.72
C LEU A 118 -18.54 -4.27 -3.95
N TYR A 119 -19.18 -5.05 -3.10
CA TYR A 119 -18.52 -6.19 -2.47
C TYR A 119 -18.39 -7.33 -3.49
N LYS A 120 -17.30 -8.07 -3.42
CA LYS A 120 -17.00 -9.21 -4.28
C LYS A 120 -17.13 -10.50 -3.51
N PRO A 121 -17.71 -11.55 -4.10
CA PRO A 121 -17.88 -12.83 -3.44
C PRO A 121 -16.54 -13.48 -3.08
N VAL A 122 -16.55 -14.37 -2.10
CA VAL A 122 -15.36 -15.08 -1.59
C VAL A 122 -14.56 -15.78 -2.69
N SER A 123 -15.21 -16.22 -3.77
CA SER A 123 -14.54 -16.85 -4.93
C SER A 123 -13.55 -15.91 -5.63
N ARG A 124 -13.70 -14.59 -5.49
CA ARG A 124 -12.81 -13.58 -6.06
C ARG A 124 -11.78 -13.03 -5.07
N TYR A 125 -11.81 -13.50 -3.83
CA TYR A 125 -10.93 -12.99 -2.78
C TYR A 125 -9.45 -13.16 -3.12
N GLU A 126 -9.05 -14.39 -3.49
CA GLU A 126 -7.64 -14.72 -3.77
C GLU A 126 -7.11 -14.09 -5.07
N THR A 127 -7.98 -13.71 -5.99
CA THR A 127 -7.59 -13.12 -7.27
C THR A 127 -7.76 -11.60 -7.27
N GLU A 128 -8.98 -11.11 -7.17
CA GLU A 128 -9.28 -9.68 -7.35
C GLU A 128 -8.93 -8.86 -6.10
N ILE A 129 -9.40 -9.26 -4.91
CA ILE A 129 -9.12 -8.50 -3.67
C ILE A 129 -7.62 -8.43 -3.39
N ARG A 130 -6.88 -9.55 -3.55
CA ARG A 130 -5.42 -9.54 -3.42
C ARG A 130 -4.73 -8.65 -4.45
N SER A 131 -5.20 -8.66 -5.69
CA SER A 131 -4.65 -7.82 -6.76
C SER A 131 -4.88 -6.33 -6.47
N GLU A 132 -6.06 -5.94 -6.01
CA GLU A 132 -6.39 -4.56 -5.63
C GLU A 132 -5.52 -4.07 -4.47
N VAL A 133 -5.39 -4.88 -3.42
CA VAL A 133 -4.53 -4.56 -2.26
C VAL A 133 -3.07 -4.42 -2.70
N ALA A 134 -2.57 -5.31 -3.56
CA ALA A 134 -1.21 -5.24 -4.09
C ALA A 134 -1.00 -3.99 -4.95
N ASN A 135 -1.94 -3.66 -5.84
CA ASN A 135 -1.88 -2.47 -6.68
C ASN A 135 -1.80 -1.19 -5.83
N LEU A 136 -2.65 -1.05 -4.82
CA LEU A 136 -2.64 0.11 -3.92
C LEU A 136 -1.35 0.16 -3.08
N ARG A 137 -0.87 -1.00 -2.56
CA ARG A 137 0.40 -1.07 -1.83
C ARG A 137 1.56 -0.59 -2.70
N ASP A 138 1.64 -1.05 -3.93
CA ASP A 138 2.74 -0.72 -4.84
C ASP A 138 2.66 0.75 -5.28
N TYR A 139 1.46 1.26 -5.52
CA TYR A 139 1.24 2.67 -5.85
C TYR A 139 1.66 3.58 -4.67
N PHE A 140 1.19 3.31 -3.45
CA PHE A 140 1.57 4.11 -2.28
C PHE A 140 3.03 3.87 -1.88
N GLY A 141 3.56 2.68 -2.11
CA GLY A 141 4.96 2.35 -1.88
C GLY A 141 5.92 3.19 -2.72
N ARG A 142 5.57 3.48 -3.98
CA ARG A 142 6.35 4.38 -4.84
C ARG A 142 6.33 5.83 -4.32
N THR A 143 5.22 6.26 -3.74
CA THR A 143 5.05 7.66 -3.28
C THR A 143 5.56 7.87 -1.85
N TYR A 144 5.29 6.93 -0.95
CA TYR A 144 5.50 7.10 0.50
C TYR A 144 6.55 6.15 1.08
N GLY A 145 7.14 5.29 0.26
CA GLY A 145 8.09 4.27 0.71
C GLY A 145 7.41 3.05 1.33
N LYS A 146 8.18 2.27 2.09
CA LYS A 146 7.65 1.05 2.74
C LYS A 146 6.58 1.38 3.79
N PRO A 147 5.54 0.54 3.94
CA PRO A 147 4.56 0.73 5.00
C PRO A 147 5.21 0.64 6.39
N THR A 148 4.71 1.42 7.33
CA THR A 148 5.12 1.39 8.74
C THR A 148 4.65 0.11 9.43
N THR A 149 3.54 -0.45 8.98
CA THR A 149 2.98 -1.71 9.46
C THR A 149 2.55 -2.55 8.27
N ASP A 150 2.95 -3.81 8.27
CA ASP A 150 2.54 -4.85 7.34
C ASP A 150 2.01 -6.03 8.15
N ASN A 151 0.69 -6.21 8.16
CA ASN A 151 0.03 -7.31 8.86
C ASN A 151 -0.14 -8.55 7.98
N GLY A 152 0.28 -8.46 6.71
CA GLY A 152 0.01 -9.46 5.69
C GLY A 152 -1.46 -9.54 5.28
N MET A 153 -1.73 -10.30 4.24
CA MET A 153 -3.10 -10.56 3.78
C MET A 153 -3.82 -11.52 4.73
N PRO A 154 -4.96 -11.14 5.30
CA PRO A 154 -5.77 -12.05 6.10
C PRO A 154 -6.35 -13.17 5.24
N ARG A 155 -6.77 -14.26 5.86
CA ARG A 155 -7.62 -15.27 5.19
C ARG A 155 -9.05 -14.73 5.13
N SER A 156 -9.80 -15.06 4.08
CA SER A 156 -11.21 -14.64 3.96
C SER A 156 -12.07 -15.07 5.16
N THR A 157 -11.78 -16.24 5.73
CA THR A 157 -12.46 -16.77 6.93
C THR A 157 -12.03 -16.09 8.24
N GLY A 158 -11.06 -15.22 8.22
CA GLY A 158 -10.55 -14.49 9.40
C GLY A 158 -10.98 -13.04 9.47
N LEU A 159 -11.91 -12.64 8.62
CA LEU A 159 -12.47 -11.30 8.60
C LEU A 159 -13.72 -11.23 9.50
N GLU A 160 -13.99 -10.06 10.02
CA GLU A 160 -15.16 -9.81 10.86
C GLU A 160 -16.17 -8.96 10.07
N PRO A 161 -17.40 -9.46 9.85
CA PRO A 161 -18.40 -8.74 9.07
C PRO A 161 -18.67 -7.33 9.57
N GLY A 162 -18.67 -6.37 8.63
CA GLY A 162 -18.92 -4.96 8.92
C GLY A 162 -17.68 -4.17 9.40
N TYR A 163 -16.53 -4.83 9.58
CA TYR A 163 -15.28 -4.18 9.97
C TYR A 163 -14.27 -4.13 8.83
N ILE A 164 -13.31 -3.20 8.95
CA ILE A 164 -12.16 -3.11 8.05
C ILE A 164 -10.96 -3.72 8.76
N VAL A 165 -10.48 -4.85 8.26
CA VAL A 165 -9.23 -5.46 8.71
C VAL A 165 -8.07 -4.79 7.98
N GLN A 166 -7.20 -4.13 8.75
CA GLN A 166 -6.06 -3.42 8.19
C GLN A 166 -4.96 -4.38 7.74
N VAL A 167 -4.53 -4.24 6.48
CA VAL A 167 -3.41 -4.97 5.88
C VAL A 167 -2.12 -4.15 5.96
N TYR A 168 -2.14 -2.91 5.45
CA TYR A 168 -0.99 -2.02 5.44
C TYR A 168 -1.30 -0.69 6.10
N ARG A 169 -0.26 -0.07 6.69
CA ARG A 169 -0.35 1.29 7.23
C ARG A 169 0.93 2.08 6.98
N TRP A 170 0.79 3.34 6.61
CA TRP A 170 1.85 4.35 6.61
C TRP A 170 1.49 5.41 7.64
N ARG A 171 2.40 5.66 8.58
CA ARG A 171 2.30 6.80 9.51
C ARG A 171 3.26 7.87 9.04
N LEU A 172 2.71 8.97 8.55
CA LEU A 172 3.46 10.13 8.10
C LEU A 172 3.22 11.28 9.08
N ALA A 173 4.06 12.32 9.01
CA ALA A 173 3.85 13.51 9.85
C ALA A 173 2.49 14.16 9.51
N GLY A 174 1.52 14.05 10.43
CA GLY A 174 0.17 14.62 10.29
C GLY A 174 -0.82 13.79 9.47
N LYS A 175 -0.39 12.73 8.78
CA LYS A 175 -1.25 11.90 7.93
C LYS A 175 -1.05 10.42 8.19
N THR A 176 -2.13 9.66 8.24
CA THR A 176 -2.10 8.20 8.21
C THR A 176 -2.77 7.70 6.93
N ILE A 177 -2.15 6.70 6.31
CA ILE A 177 -2.70 5.97 5.16
C ILE A 177 -2.87 4.52 5.61
N THR A 178 -4.01 3.93 5.31
CA THR A 178 -4.27 2.51 5.55
C THR A 178 -4.79 1.85 4.30
N ILE A 179 -4.45 0.59 4.08
CA ILE A 179 -5.12 -0.30 3.16
C ILE A 179 -5.68 -1.44 3.98
N GLY A 180 -6.93 -1.76 3.77
CA GLY A 180 -7.62 -2.84 4.46
C GLY A 180 -8.64 -3.53 3.57
N ILE A 181 -9.25 -4.55 4.13
CA ILE A 181 -10.31 -5.31 3.51
C ILE A 181 -11.54 -5.21 4.42
N SER A 182 -12.67 -4.86 3.84
CA SER A 182 -13.97 -4.86 4.51
C SER A 182 -14.75 -6.07 4.05
N GLU A 183 -15.33 -6.80 5.00
CA GLU A 183 -16.35 -7.80 4.73
C GLU A 183 -17.73 -7.15 4.85
N SER A 184 -18.68 -7.59 4.01
CA SER A 184 -20.08 -7.15 4.09
C SER A 184 -20.69 -7.55 5.43
N ARG A 185 -21.73 -6.84 5.88
CA ARG A 185 -22.40 -7.15 7.15
C ARG A 185 -23.07 -8.53 7.14
N ASP A 186 -23.50 -8.97 5.97
CA ASP A 186 -24.12 -10.27 5.77
C ASP A 186 -23.09 -11.41 5.64
N GLY A 187 -21.80 -11.07 5.59
CA GLY A 187 -20.68 -12.00 5.43
C GLY A 187 -20.47 -12.50 4.00
N GLY A 188 -19.30 -13.09 3.76
CA GLY A 188 -18.98 -13.79 2.51
C GLY A 188 -18.68 -12.93 1.28
N GLU A 189 -18.76 -11.61 1.39
CA GLU A 189 -18.42 -10.67 0.34
C GLU A 189 -17.44 -9.63 0.83
N PHE A 190 -16.49 -9.22 -0.01
CA PHE A 190 -15.32 -8.43 0.37
C PHE A 190 -15.08 -7.27 -0.57
N LYS A 191 -14.54 -6.16 -0.03
CA LYS A 191 -14.00 -5.07 -0.84
C LYS A 191 -12.70 -4.53 -0.25
N THR A 192 -11.83 -4.06 -1.14
CA THR A 192 -10.63 -3.32 -0.77
C THR A 192 -10.97 -1.88 -0.42
N VAL A 193 -10.42 -1.39 0.67
CA VAL A 193 -10.60 -0.01 1.14
C VAL A 193 -9.23 0.56 1.48
N ALA A 194 -8.86 1.68 0.85
CA ALA A 194 -7.76 2.49 1.35
C ALA A 194 -8.30 3.81 1.91
N GLN A 195 -7.68 4.28 2.99
CA GLN A 195 -8.09 5.50 3.66
C GLN A 195 -6.89 6.39 3.92
N PHE A 196 -7.02 7.67 3.58
CA PHE A 196 -6.14 8.72 4.06
C PHE A 196 -6.89 9.54 5.10
N TYR A 197 -6.26 9.86 6.21
CA TYR A 197 -6.85 10.78 7.17
C TYR A 197 -5.80 11.63 7.89
N ASP A 198 -6.16 12.86 8.16
CA ASP A 198 -5.46 13.71 9.11
C ASP A 198 -5.67 13.13 10.51
N THR A 199 -4.57 12.76 11.16
CA THR A 199 -4.63 12.07 12.45
C THR A 199 -5.36 12.89 13.51
N ALA A 200 -5.16 14.20 13.56
CA ALA A 200 -5.77 15.09 14.56
C ALA A 200 -7.28 15.25 14.32
N ASN A 201 -7.65 15.62 13.09
CA ASN A 201 -9.05 15.85 12.71
C ASN A 201 -9.89 14.56 12.75
N PHE A 202 -9.29 13.42 12.42
CA PHE A 202 -9.97 12.13 12.49
C PHE A 202 -10.27 11.70 13.93
N GLN A 203 -9.40 12.01 14.89
CA GLN A 203 -9.68 11.75 16.31
C GLN A 203 -10.79 12.68 16.83
N ALA A 204 -10.80 13.96 16.43
CA ALA A 204 -11.87 14.88 16.77
C ALA A 204 -13.24 14.42 16.22
N TYR A 205 -13.28 13.94 14.96
CA TYR A 205 -14.47 13.34 14.38
C TYR A 205 -14.97 12.13 15.16
N LYS A 206 -14.07 11.21 15.56
CA LYS A 206 -14.44 10.04 16.36
C LYS A 206 -14.97 10.39 17.74
N ALA A 207 -14.41 11.40 18.37
CA ALA A 207 -14.83 11.86 19.70
C ALA A 207 -16.21 12.57 19.68
N GLY A 208 -16.62 13.12 18.55
CA GLY A 208 -17.92 13.78 18.36
C GLY A 208 -19.06 12.85 17.93
N LYS A 209 -18.80 11.57 17.75
CA LYS A 209 -19.77 10.51 17.47
C LYS A 209 -20.08 9.68 18.70
#